data_b34640455468cbf085e0a68378ffba42
#
_entry.id   b34640455468cbf085e0a68378ffba42
#
_cell.length_a   1.000
_cell.length_b   1.000
_cell.length_c   1.000
_cell.angle_alpha   90.00
_cell.angle_beta   90.00
_cell.angle_gamma   90.00
#
_symmetry.space_group_name_H-M   'P 1'
#
loop_
_entity.id
_entity.type
_entity.pdbx_description
1 polymer ?
#
loop_
_entity_poly.entity_id
_entity_poly.type
_entity_poly.pdbx_seq_one_letter_code
_entity_poly.pdbx_strand_id
1 'polypeptide(L)'
;MSKFLKFLLPIFILISCADSTDKVTEQDAKDFLAEVQEKAITEGPVYSSAYWIQSNFITYDSQKVAADFSKRGILESLEQARTAATFDALKLDPQDRRALNIIKNGFVMPPPLDDDLAGEMASIMTELEAMYGNGTHCFSEDDCYDLEAFENIIDNSRDADELLRAWSGWREIGKPMKEKYLRMVEIGNKGAQDLGFEGLSDLWFSQYDMPASEFSETVDRVYEDLKPLYEGLLCHVRAELNDFYGDDIVPNEGSIPAHLLGNMWAQSWQNVYDLVYKEESVGKPIN
;
A
#
# COMPACT_ATOMS: atom_id res chain seq x y z
N MET A 1 -58.64 -72.38 -25.46
CA MET A 1 -57.41 -71.64 -25.87
C MET A 1 -57.50 -70.26 -25.31
N SER A 2 -56.86 -70.05 -24.16
CA SER A 2 -56.88 -68.76 -23.43
C SER A 2 -55.51 -68.07 -23.61
N LYS A 3 -55.51 -66.87 -24.18
CA LYS A 3 -54.30 -66.03 -24.35
C LYS A 3 -54.20 -65.17 -23.11
N PHE A 4 -53.17 -65.42 -22.25
CA PHE A 4 -52.73 -64.54 -21.19
C PHE A 4 -51.89 -63.45 -21.79
N LEU A 5 -52.39 -62.17 -21.73
CA LEU A 5 -51.72 -60.97 -22.07
C LEU A 5 -50.99 -60.47 -20.82
N LYS A 6 -49.63 -60.56 -20.80
CA LYS A 6 -48.79 -60.01 -19.73
C LYS A 6 -48.60 -58.51 -19.98
N PHE A 7 -49.18 -57.68 -19.12
CA PHE A 7 -48.90 -56.23 -19.05
C PHE A 7 -47.55 -56.02 -18.32
N LEU A 8 -46.54 -55.58 -19.07
CA LEU A 8 -45.30 -55.08 -18.51
C LEU A 8 -45.50 -53.59 -18.23
N LEU A 9 -45.51 -53.22 -16.95
CA LEU A 9 -45.50 -51.84 -16.47
C LEU A 9 -44.09 -51.34 -16.49
N PRO A 10 -43.71 -50.24 -17.23
CA PRO A 10 -42.36 -49.67 -17.11
C PRO A 10 -42.28 -48.91 -15.80
N ILE A 11 -41.36 -49.33 -14.92
CA ILE A 11 -40.93 -48.57 -13.74
C ILE A 11 -40.08 -47.41 -14.23
N PHE A 12 -40.65 -46.21 -14.23
CA PHE A 12 -39.90 -44.95 -14.38
C PHE A 12 -39.15 -44.67 -13.06
N ILE A 13 -37.86 -45.00 -13.02
CA ILE A 13 -36.96 -44.49 -11.98
C ILE A 13 -36.73 -43.03 -12.27
N LEU A 14 -37.39 -42.15 -11.53
CA LEU A 14 -37.07 -40.74 -11.43
C LEU A 14 -35.74 -40.63 -10.71
N ILE A 15 -34.63 -40.54 -11.44
CA ILE A 15 -33.35 -40.05 -10.90
C ILE A 15 -33.56 -38.57 -10.64
N SER A 16 -33.92 -38.24 -9.39
CA SER A 16 -33.85 -36.90 -8.88
C SER A 16 -32.35 -36.56 -8.78
N CYS A 17 -31.85 -35.78 -9.76
CA CYS A 17 -30.63 -35.03 -9.52
C CYS A 17 -30.96 -34.00 -8.45
N ALA A 18 -30.73 -34.35 -7.20
CA ALA A 18 -30.60 -33.36 -6.16
C ALA A 18 -29.29 -32.61 -6.47
N ASP A 19 -29.41 -31.36 -6.92
CA ASP A 19 -28.32 -30.38 -6.84
C ASP A 19 -28.02 -30.23 -5.34
N SER A 20 -27.14 -31.06 -4.81
CA SER A 20 -26.49 -30.81 -3.54
C SER A 20 -25.49 -29.72 -3.78
N THR A 21 -25.90 -28.47 -3.79
CA THR A 21 -24.99 -27.37 -3.42
C THR A 21 -24.62 -27.65 -1.98
N ASP A 22 -23.50 -28.35 -1.76
CA ASP A 22 -22.95 -28.61 -0.43
C ASP A 22 -22.77 -27.22 0.21
N LYS A 23 -23.59 -26.95 1.23
CA LYS A 23 -23.50 -25.69 1.97
C LYS A 23 -22.18 -25.71 2.71
N VAL A 24 -21.33 -24.70 2.46
CA VAL A 24 -20.09 -24.51 3.22
C VAL A 24 -20.36 -24.52 4.72
N THR A 25 -19.47 -25.13 5.46
CA THR A 25 -19.59 -25.36 6.91
C THR A 25 -18.52 -24.56 7.68
N GLU A 26 -18.67 -24.49 9.01
CA GLU A 26 -17.64 -23.95 9.90
C GLU A 26 -16.32 -24.74 9.79
N GLN A 27 -16.39 -26.05 9.59
CA GLN A 27 -15.19 -26.86 9.43
C GLN A 27 -14.46 -26.56 8.13
N ASP A 28 -15.18 -26.35 7.02
CA ASP A 28 -14.57 -25.96 5.75
C ASP A 28 -13.82 -24.62 5.87
N ALA A 29 -14.36 -23.66 6.63
CA ALA A 29 -13.70 -22.41 6.90
C ALA A 29 -12.41 -22.57 7.71
N LYS A 30 -12.41 -23.45 8.73
CA LYS A 30 -11.22 -23.76 9.55
C LYS A 30 -10.16 -24.50 8.74
N ASP A 31 -10.56 -25.45 7.92
CA ASP A 31 -9.64 -26.20 7.06
C ASP A 31 -8.99 -25.26 6.03
N PHE A 32 -9.75 -24.36 5.44
CA PHE A 32 -9.24 -23.32 4.55
C PHE A 32 -8.23 -22.40 5.25
N LEU A 33 -8.54 -21.90 6.45
CA LEU A 33 -7.61 -21.06 7.22
C LEU A 33 -6.31 -21.80 7.55
N ALA A 34 -6.39 -23.10 7.89
CA ALA A 34 -5.22 -23.92 8.15
C ALA A 34 -4.35 -24.10 6.89
N GLU A 35 -4.97 -24.33 5.73
CA GLU A 35 -4.28 -24.45 4.43
C GLU A 35 -3.55 -23.15 4.07
N VAL A 36 -4.23 -21.99 4.18
CA VAL A 36 -3.63 -20.68 3.92
C VAL A 36 -2.44 -20.43 4.85
N GLN A 37 -2.57 -20.77 6.13
CA GLN A 37 -1.47 -20.61 7.10
C GLN A 37 -0.29 -21.52 6.78
N GLU A 38 -0.52 -22.80 6.47
CA GLU A 38 0.53 -23.74 6.09
C GLU A 38 1.28 -23.27 4.86
N LYS A 39 0.56 -22.80 3.84
CA LYS A 39 1.12 -22.27 2.62
C LYS A 39 1.96 -20.99 2.86
N ALA A 40 1.47 -20.09 3.68
CA ALA A 40 2.23 -18.89 4.07
C ALA A 40 3.55 -19.25 4.78
N ILE A 41 3.56 -20.26 5.63
CA ILE A 41 4.77 -20.72 6.33
C ILE A 41 5.75 -21.40 5.38
N THR A 42 5.25 -22.21 4.44
CA THR A 42 6.11 -23.03 3.56
C THR A 42 6.63 -22.25 2.34
N GLU A 43 5.80 -21.43 1.72
CA GLU A 43 6.13 -20.69 0.49
C GLU A 43 6.57 -19.25 0.75
N GLY A 44 6.09 -18.62 1.82
CA GLY A 44 6.42 -17.24 2.16
C GLY A 44 7.92 -16.91 2.17
N PRO A 45 8.80 -17.76 2.71
CA PRO A 45 10.25 -17.52 2.67
C PRO A 45 10.83 -17.46 1.26
N VAL A 46 10.25 -18.21 0.30
CA VAL A 46 10.70 -18.20 -1.11
C VAL A 46 10.29 -16.89 -1.79
N TYR A 47 9.04 -16.44 -1.57
CA TYR A 47 8.56 -15.14 -2.04
C TYR A 47 9.42 -14.00 -1.50
N SER A 48 9.65 -13.99 -0.18
CA SER A 48 10.49 -12.98 0.47
C SER A 48 11.92 -12.97 -0.09
N SER A 49 12.49 -14.13 -0.39
CA SER A 49 13.82 -14.25 -0.98
C SER A 49 13.88 -13.68 -2.39
N ALA A 50 12.84 -13.89 -3.21
CA ALA A 50 12.77 -13.34 -4.57
C ALA A 50 12.76 -11.80 -4.54
N TYR A 51 11.98 -11.21 -3.63
CA TYR A 51 11.95 -9.76 -3.42
C TYR A 51 13.27 -9.22 -2.86
N TRP A 52 13.86 -9.92 -1.90
CA TRP A 52 15.16 -9.52 -1.33
C TRP A 52 16.25 -9.49 -2.41
N ILE A 53 16.31 -10.52 -3.25
CA ILE A 53 17.26 -10.59 -4.37
C ILE A 53 17.04 -9.41 -5.32
N GLN A 54 15.80 -9.14 -5.70
CA GLN A 54 15.48 -8.02 -6.61
C GLN A 54 15.86 -6.67 -6.00
N SER A 55 15.62 -6.45 -4.70
CA SER A 55 15.92 -5.18 -4.03
C SER A 55 17.42 -4.92 -3.84
N ASN A 56 18.24 -5.98 -3.72
CA ASN A 56 19.67 -5.87 -3.48
C ASN A 56 20.53 -6.09 -4.74
N PHE A 57 20.02 -6.77 -5.75
CA PHE A 57 20.70 -7.07 -7.01
C PHE A 57 19.75 -6.72 -8.16
N ILE A 58 19.64 -5.42 -8.49
CA ILE A 58 18.72 -4.88 -9.48
C ILE A 58 19.22 -5.21 -10.88
N THR A 59 18.95 -6.44 -11.36
CA THR A 59 19.30 -6.94 -12.67
C THR A 59 18.03 -7.28 -13.46
N TYR A 60 18.14 -7.45 -14.78
CA TYR A 60 17.03 -7.93 -15.60
C TYR A 60 16.48 -9.27 -15.11
N ASP A 61 17.37 -10.20 -14.73
CA ASP A 61 16.98 -11.54 -14.29
C ASP A 61 16.27 -11.52 -12.93
N SER A 62 16.76 -10.73 -11.97
CA SER A 62 16.12 -10.61 -10.66
C SER A 62 14.75 -9.94 -10.74
N GLN A 63 14.60 -8.90 -11.57
CA GLN A 63 13.32 -8.27 -11.84
C GLN A 63 12.32 -9.26 -12.46
N LYS A 64 12.75 -10.06 -13.42
CA LYS A 64 11.90 -11.06 -14.06
C LYS A 64 11.44 -12.15 -13.09
N VAL A 65 12.32 -12.62 -12.21
CA VAL A 65 11.97 -13.60 -11.18
C VAL A 65 10.98 -12.99 -10.17
N ALA A 66 11.25 -11.78 -9.67
CA ALA A 66 10.36 -11.10 -8.74
C ALA A 66 8.98 -10.82 -9.35
N ALA A 67 8.91 -10.41 -10.62
CA ALA A 67 7.65 -10.19 -11.33
C ALA A 67 6.82 -11.48 -11.46
N ASP A 68 7.45 -12.64 -11.72
CA ASP A 68 6.75 -13.93 -11.79
C ASP A 68 6.21 -14.35 -10.41
N PHE A 69 6.99 -14.18 -9.35
CA PHE A 69 6.53 -14.43 -7.97
C PHE A 69 5.40 -13.46 -7.58
N SER A 70 5.51 -12.18 -7.90
CA SER A 70 4.47 -11.18 -7.66
C SER A 70 3.16 -11.57 -8.34
N LYS A 71 3.22 -11.91 -9.63
CA LYS A 71 2.03 -12.35 -10.39
C LYS A 71 1.37 -13.57 -9.76
N ARG A 72 2.16 -14.59 -9.41
CA ARG A 72 1.63 -15.79 -8.75
C ARG A 72 0.98 -15.48 -7.41
N GLY A 73 1.64 -14.66 -6.57
CA GLY A 73 1.11 -14.25 -5.28
C GLY A 73 -0.20 -13.46 -5.39
N ILE A 74 -0.31 -12.56 -6.38
CA ILE A 74 -1.54 -11.80 -6.63
C ILE A 74 -2.70 -12.73 -7.02
N LEU A 75 -2.48 -13.66 -7.95
CA LEU A 75 -3.51 -14.59 -8.41
C LEU A 75 -3.98 -15.51 -7.28
N GLU A 76 -3.05 -15.99 -6.47
CA GLU A 76 -3.34 -16.81 -5.30
C GLU A 76 -4.13 -16.04 -4.24
N SER A 77 -3.71 -14.82 -3.92
CA SER A 77 -4.42 -13.98 -2.95
C SER A 77 -5.85 -13.67 -3.40
N LEU A 78 -6.09 -13.49 -4.71
CA LEU A 78 -7.43 -13.33 -5.26
C LEU A 78 -8.29 -14.59 -5.09
N GLU A 79 -7.74 -15.77 -5.35
CA GLU A 79 -8.43 -17.03 -5.16
C GLU A 79 -8.78 -17.23 -3.68
N GLN A 80 -7.82 -16.97 -2.80
CA GLN A 80 -8.04 -17.03 -1.35
C GLN A 80 -9.10 -16.03 -0.89
N ALA A 81 -9.12 -14.80 -1.39
CA ALA A 81 -10.14 -13.81 -1.05
C ALA A 81 -11.54 -14.22 -1.51
N ARG A 82 -11.66 -14.78 -2.71
CA ARG A 82 -12.92 -15.33 -3.24
C ARG A 82 -13.42 -16.50 -2.40
N THR A 83 -12.53 -17.40 -2.02
CA THR A 83 -12.86 -18.52 -1.15
C THR A 83 -13.29 -18.03 0.22
N ALA A 84 -12.56 -17.09 0.83
CA ALA A 84 -12.92 -16.48 2.12
C ALA A 84 -14.33 -15.84 2.09
N ALA A 85 -14.70 -15.19 0.99
CA ALA A 85 -16.03 -14.58 0.82
C ALA A 85 -17.17 -15.61 0.84
N THR A 86 -16.93 -16.88 0.45
CA THR A 86 -17.96 -17.93 0.51
C THR A 86 -18.40 -18.25 1.93
N PHE A 87 -17.57 -17.92 2.93
CA PHE A 87 -17.83 -18.14 4.35
C PHE A 87 -18.49 -16.95 5.06
N ASP A 88 -18.84 -15.86 4.35
CA ASP A 88 -19.39 -14.64 4.96
C ASP A 88 -20.67 -14.88 5.75
N ALA A 89 -21.55 -15.77 5.27
CA ALA A 89 -22.82 -16.08 5.90
C ALA A 89 -22.71 -16.99 7.14
N LEU A 90 -21.54 -17.58 7.39
CA LEU A 90 -21.36 -18.51 8.52
C LEU A 90 -21.21 -17.73 9.84
N LYS A 91 -21.73 -18.33 10.92
CA LYS A 91 -21.42 -17.91 12.29
C LYS A 91 -20.14 -18.61 12.72
N LEU A 92 -19.07 -17.84 12.79
CA LEU A 92 -17.73 -18.33 13.14
C LEU A 92 -17.28 -17.71 14.47
N ASP A 93 -16.27 -18.34 15.05
CA ASP A 93 -15.50 -17.72 16.13
C ASP A 93 -14.96 -16.34 15.69
N PRO A 94 -14.88 -15.34 16.59
CA PRO A 94 -14.38 -14.00 16.24
C PRO A 94 -12.97 -13.99 15.63
N GLN A 95 -12.08 -14.91 16.04
CA GLN A 95 -10.73 -15.01 15.50
C GLN A 95 -10.75 -15.56 14.06
N ASP A 96 -11.53 -16.63 13.80
CA ASP A 96 -11.69 -17.19 12.47
C ASP A 96 -12.34 -16.17 11.52
N ARG A 97 -13.39 -15.46 11.98
CA ARG A 97 -14.01 -14.38 11.20
C ARG A 97 -13.02 -13.28 10.87
N ARG A 98 -12.22 -12.85 11.85
CA ARG A 98 -11.20 -11.81 11.63
C ARG A 98 -10.13 -12.26 10.65
N ALA A 99 -9.66 -13.52 10.74
CA ALA A 99 -8.69 -14.09 9.81
C ALA A 99 -9.22 -14.11 8.36
N LEU A 100 -10.48 -14.57 8.16
CA LEU A 100 -11.12 -14.54 6.84
C LEU A 100 -11.27 -13.11 6.29
N ASN A 101 -11.61 -12.14 7.14
CA ASN A 101 -11.71 -10.75 6.74
C ASN A 101 -10.34 -10.18 6.31
N ILE A 102 -9.26 -10.53 7.02
CA ILE A 102 -7.91 -10.12 6.63
C ILE A 102 -7.52 -10.71 5.27
N ILE A 103 -7.81 -11.99 5.02
CA ILE A 103 -7.55 -12.63 3.73
C ILE A 103 -8.36 -11.94 2.62
N LYS A 104 -9.64 -11.67 2.86
CA LYS A 104 -10.54 -11.05 1.89
C LYS A 104 -10.17 -9.60 1.56
N ASN A 105 -9.76 -8.82 2.56
CA ASN A 105 -9.59 -7.37 2.47
C ASN A 105 -8.13 -6.94 2.40
N GLY A 106 -7.16 -7.86 2.46
CA GLY A 106 -5.72 -7.59 2.61
C GLY A 106 -5.03 -6.98 1.39
N PHE A 107 -5.77 -6.53 0.39
CA PHE A 107 -5.21 -5.92 -0.82
C PHE A 107 -4.94 -4.42 -0.63
N VAL A 108 -3.74 -3.98 -0.98
CA VAL A 108 -3.44 -2.55 -1.13
C VAL A 108 -3.97 -2.04 -2.47
N MET A 109 -3.75 -2.80 -3.54
CA MET A 109 -4.23 -2.54 -4.89
C MET A 109 -4.83 -3.83 -5.46
N PRO A 110 -6.14 -4.06 -5.26
CA PRO A 110 -6.78 -5.28 -5.72
C PRO A 110 -6.85 -5.26 -7.25
N PRO A 111 -6.39 -6.31 -7.92
CA PRO A 111 -6.60 -6.44 -9.36
C PRO A 111 -8.10 -6.66 -9.65
N PRO A 112 -8.65 -6.03 -10.69
CA PRO A 112 -10.03 -6.29 -11.10
C PRO A 112 -10.21 -7.70 -11.65
N LEU A 113 -11.47 -8.14 -11.77
CA LEU A 113 -11.82 -9.43 -12.36
C LEU A 113 -11.54 -9.52 -13.86
N ASP A 114 -11.38 -8.38 -14.51
CA ASP A 114 -11.01 -8.26 -15.91
C ASP A 114 -9.49 -8.47 -16.06
N ASP A 115 -9.11 -9.52 -16.76
CA ASP A 115 -7.70 -9.92 -16.95
C ASP A 115 -6.88 -8.87 -17.71
N ASP A 116 -7.49 -8.13 -18.64
CA ASP A 116 -6.81 -7.08 -19.41
C ASP A 116 -6.51 -5.89 -18.50
N LEU A 117 -7.47 -5.47 -17.66
CA LEU A 117 -7.27 -4.41 -16.67
C LEU A 117 -6.28 -4.81 -15.58
N ALA A 118 -6.31 -6.07 -15.13
CA ALA A 118 -5.34 -6.57 -14.17
C ALA A 118 -3.91 -6.55 -14.75
N GLY A 119 -3.76 -6.92 -16.00
CA GLY A 119 -2.50 -6.84 -16.74
C GLY A 119 -2.01 -5.41 -16.95
N GLU A 120 -2.92 -4.48 -17.29
CA GLU A 120 -2.64 -3.04 -17.40
C GLU A 120 -2.15 -2.48 -16.06
N MET A 121 -2.82 -2.79 -14.95
CA MET A 121 -2.43 -2.34 -13.61
C MET A 121 -1.02 -2.80 -13.25
N ALA A 122 -0.71 -4.08 -13.46
CA ALA A 122 0.62 -4.63 -13.18
C ALA A 122 1.72 -3.93 -14.01
N SER A 123 1.44 -3.62 -15.28
CA SER A 123 2.35 -2.87 -16.15
C SER A 123 2.58 -1.45 -15.63
N ILE A 124 1.49 -0.73 -15.30
CA ILE A 124 1.56 0.63 -14.78
C ILE A 124 2.34 0.70 -13.46
N MET A 125 2.09 -0.22 -12.53
CA MET A 125 2.82 -0.28 -11.25
C MET A 125 4.33 -0.44 -11.47
N THR A 126 4.72 -1.37 -12.34
CA THR A 126 6.14 -1.59 -12.69
C THR A 126 6.75 -0.36 -13.39
N GLU A 127 6.00 0.29 -14.28
CA GLU A 127 6.45 1.49 -14.97
C GLU A 127 6.63 2.67 -14.01
N LEU A 128 5.70 2.89 -13.07
CA LEU A 128 5.79 3.94 -12.05
C LEU A 128 7.00 3.72 -11.14
N GLU A 129 7.24 2.49 -10.69
CA GLU A 129 8.41 2.15 -9.90
C GLU A 129 9.71 2.42 -10.67
N ALA A 130 9.78 2.01 -11.94
CA ALA A 130 10.93 2.25 -12.80
C ALA A 130 11.15 3.75 -13.09
N MET A 131 10.07 4.52 -13.35
CA MET A 131 10.14 5.96 -13.57
C MET A 131 10.67 6.70 -12.34
N TYR A 132 10.25 6.28 -11.15
CA TYR A 132 10.72 6.88 -9.90
C TYR A 132 12.15 6.46 -9.57
N GLY A 133 12.45 5.17 -9.57
CA GLY A 133 13.75 4.61 -9.16
C GLY A 133 14.90 4.94 -10.11
N ASN A 134 14.63 5.09 -11.41
CA ASN A 134 15.64 5.50 -12.40
C ASN A 134 15.50 6.97 -12.81
N GLY A 135 14.68 7.74 -12.09
CA GLY A 135 14.40 9.14 -12.41
C GLY A 135 15.66 9.98 -12.32
N THR A 136 15.86 10.84 -13.31
CA THR A 136 16.91 11.87 -13.32
C THR A 136 16.32 13.18 -13.78
N HIS A 137 16.83 14.29 -13.25
CA HIS A 137 16.49 15.62 -13.72
C HIS A 137 17.77 16.37 -14.09
N CYS A 138 17.77 17.00 -15.27
CA CYS A 138 18.88 17.79 -15.78
C CYS A 138 18.47 19.26 -15.86
N PHE A 139 19.23 20.13 -15.24
CA PHE A 139 19.10 21.57 -15.39
C PHE A 139 19.82 22.11 -16.64
N SER A 140 20.82 21.35 -17.12
CA SER A 140 21.52 21.54 -18.41
C SER A 140 22.07 20.18 -18.88
N GLU A 141 22.73 20.14 -20.07
CA GLU A 141 23.30 18.89 -20.63
C GLU A 141 24.30 18.20 -19.70
N ASP A 142 25.07 18.96 -18.94
CA ASP A 142 26.13 18.44 -18.06
C ASP A 142 25.77 18.54 -16.57
N ASP A 143 24.50 18.87 -16.21
CA ASP A 143 24.07 19.17 -14.85
C ASP A 143 22.82 18.34 -14.51
N CYS A 144 23.02 17.03 -14.37
CA CYS A 144 21.99 16.01 -14.17
C CYS A 144 22.15 15.33 -12.82
N TYR A 145 21.04 15.09 -12.14
CA TYR A 145 20.97 14.50 -10.81
C TYR A 145 19.91 13.40 -10.76
N ASP A 146 20.25 12.30 -10.12
CA ASP A 146 19.31 11.26 -9.68
C ASP A 146 18.83 11.53 -8.24
N LEU A 147 18.01 10.62 -7.70
CA LEU A 147 17.48 10.74 -6.34
C LEU A 147 18.60 10.82 -5.30
N GLU A 148 19.60 9.92 -5.38
CA GLU A 148 20.70 9.86 -4.41
C GLU A 148 21.52 11.15 -4.40
N ALA A 149 21.80 11.70 -5.57
CA ALA A 149 22.51 12.97 -5.69
C ALA A 149 21.70 14.14 -5.11
N PHE A 150 20.38 14.19 -5.34
CA PHE A 150 19.52 15.21 -4.72
C PHE A 150 19.40 15.05 -3.21
N GLU A 151 19.26 13.83 -2.70
CA GLU A 151 19.23 13.55 -1.25
C GLU A 151 20.54 13.98 -0.58
N ASN A 152 21.69 13.69 -1.21
CA ASN A 152 22.99 14.11 -0.71
C ASN A 152 23.11 15.65 -0.61
N ILE A 153 22.56 16.40 -1.56
CA ILE A 153 22.50 17.88 -1.47
C ILE A 153 21.64 18.30 -0.27
N ILE A 154 20.43 17.73 -0.13
CA ILE A 154 19.50 18.10 0.93
C ILE A 154 20.07 17.77 2.32
N ASP A 155 20.77 16.65 2.46
CA ASP A 155 21.35 16.24 3.73
C ASP A 155 22.54 17.12 4.15
N ASN A 156 23.34 17.60 3.21
CA ASN A 156 24.62 18.23 3.51
C ASN A 156 24.70 19.73 3.23
N SER A 157 23.86 20.26 2.32
CA SER A 157 23.88 21.70 1.99
C SER A 157 23.18 22.54 3.07
N ARG A 158 23.62 23.80 3.19
CA ARG A 158 22.96 24.86 3.94
C ARG A 158 22.66 26.07 3.07
N ASP A 159 22.90 25.98 1.78
CA ASP A 159 22.54 27.00 0.81
C ASP A 159 21.07 26.82 0.41
N ALA A 160 20.22 27.80 0.75
CA ALA A 160 18.78 27.72 0.54
C ALA A 160 18.39 27.63 -0.95
N ASP A 161 19.15 28.27 -1.83
CA ASP A 161 18.90 28.24 -3.27
C ASP A 161 19.26 26.86 -3.84
N GLU A 162 20.38 26.29 -3.40
CA GLU A 162 20.79 24.93 -3.78
C GLU A 162 19.78 23.88 -3.28
N LEU A 163 19.32 24.00 -2.03
CA LEU A 163 18.29 23.13 -1.45
C LEU A 163 16.96 23.25 -2.22
N LEU A 164 16.52 24.46 -2.55
CA LEU A 164 15.31 24.70 -3.33
C LEU A 164 15.45 24.10 -4.74
N ARG A 165 16.60 24.25 -5.34
CA ARG A 165 16.90 23.70 -6.66
C ARG A 165 16.83 22.18 -6.67
N ALA A 166 17.47 21.53 -5.70
CA ALA A 166 17.43 20.06 -5.55
C ALA A 166 15.99 19.56 -5.31
N TRP A 167 15.28 20.19 -4.36
CA TRP A 167 13.92 19.84 -4.02
C TRP A 167 12.96 20.01 -5.20
N SER A 168 13.08 21.08 -5.98
CA SER A 168 12.26 21.35 -7.15
C SER A 168 12.60 20.42 -8.32
N GLY A 169 13.90 20.17 -8.56
CA GLY A 169 14.35 19.30 -9.64
C GLY A 169 13.81 17.88 -9.52
N TRP A 170 13.80 17.33 -8.32
CA TRP A 170 13.22 16.01 -8.09
C TRP A 170 11.72 15.95 -8.41
N ARG A 171 10.94 17.01 -8.13
CA ARG A 171 9.50 17.07 -8.45
C ARG A 171 9.19 17.06 -9.94
N GLU A 172 10.16 17.46 -10.79
CA GLU A 172 9.98 17.35 -12.24
C GLU A 172 9.87 15.89 -12.70
N ILE A 173 10.52 14.95 -11.99
CA ILE A 173 10.43 13.52 -12.28
C ILE A 173 9.02 12.98 -12.01
N GLY A 174 8.33 13.49 -11.00
CA GLY A 174 6.96 13.07 -10.66
C GLY A 174 5.88 13.55 -11.63
N LYS A 175 6.12 14.63 -12.37
CA LYS A 175 5.11 15.21 -13.27
C LYS A 175 4.61 14.23 -14.34
N PRO A 176 5.47 13.55 -15.12
CA PRO A 176 5.03 12.57 -16.12
C PRO A 176 4.41 11.31 -15.54
N MET A 177 4.58 11.04 -14.24
CA MET A 177 3.98 9.88 -13.59
C MET A 177 2.48 10.05 -13.30
N LYS A 178 1.99 11.31 -13.24
CA LYS A 178 0.64 11.64 -12.76
C LYS A 178 -0.46 10.89 -13.50
N GLU A 179 -0.45 10.85 -14.82
CA GLU A 179 -1.49 10.21 -15.63
C GLU A 179 -1.52 8.69 -15.39
N LYS A 180 -0.35 8.07 -15.29
CA LYS A 180 -0.24 6.64 -14.97
C LYS A 180 -0.74 6.35 -13.56
N TYR A 181 -0.40 7.19 -12.59
CA TYR A 181 -0.89 7.05 -11.21
C TYR A 181 -2.41 7.18 -11.13
N LEU A 182 -3.01 8.15 -11.82
CA LEU A 182 -4.46 8.29 -11.89
C LEU A 182 -5.12 7.06 -12.50
N ARG A 183 -4.54 6.52 -13.59
CA ARG A 183 -5.04 5.31 -14.22
C ARG A 183 -4.93 4.08 -13.30
N MET A 184 -3.85 3.94 -12.57
CA MET A 184 -3.67 2.89 -11.56
C MET A 184 -4.76 2.96 -10.49
N VAL A 185 -5.04 4.16 -9.97
CA VAL A 185 -6.09 4.37 -8.96
C VAL A 185 -7.48 4.04 -9.52
N GLU A 186 -7.77 4.41 -10.77
CA GLU A 186 -9.02 4.07 -11.44
C GLU A 186 -9.22 2.54 -11.52
N ILE A 187 -8.19 1.82 -11.98
CA ILE A 187 -8.22 0.36 -12.07
C ILE A 187 -8.31 -0.28 -10.68
N GLY A 188 -7.57 0.22 -9.70
CA GLY A 188 -7.64 -0.26 -8.33
C GLY A 188 -9.02 -0.07 -7.69
N ASN A 189 -9.69 1.07 -7.95
CA ASN A 189 -11.08 1.27 -7.53
C ASN A 189 -12.02 0.24 -8.16
N LYS A 190 -11.83 -0.10 -9.44
CA LYS A 190 -12.60 -1.17 -10.09
C LYS A 190 -12.36 -2.53 -9.41
N GLY A 191 -11.10 -2.85 -9.06
CA GLY A 191 -10.78 -4.06 -8.31
C GLY A 191 -11.43 -4.11 -6.93
N ALA A 192 -11.44 -2.98 -6.20
CA ALA A 192 -12.14 -2.88 -4.92
C ALA A 192 -13.66 -3.09 -5.07
N GLN A 193 -14.26 -2.53 -6.13
CA GLN A 193 -15.69 -2.73 -6.45
C GLN A 193 -16.00 -4.20 -6.78
N ASP A 194 -15.12 -4.89 -7.47
CA ASP A 194 -15.27 -6.31 -7.77
C ASP A 194 -15.21 -7.19 -6.51
N LEU A 195 -14.62 -6.69 -5.42
CA LEU A 195 -14.61 -7.30 -4.08
C LEU A 195 -15.80 -6.87 -3.21
N GLY A 196 -16.69 -5.99 -3.71
CA GLY A 196 -17.89 -5.53 -3.01
C GLY A 196 -17.72 -4.25 -2.19
N PHE A 197 -16.63 -3.51 -2.35
CA PHE A 197 -16.38 -2.22 -1.72
C PHE A 197 -16.80 -1.06 -2.63
N GLU A 198 -17.02 0.13 -2.08
CA GLU A 198 -17.30 1.33 -2.89
C GLU A 198 -16.08 1.78 -3.69
N GLY A 199 -14.89 1.55 -3.17
CA GLY A 199 -13.60 1.86 -3.79
C GLY A 199 -12.44 1.53 -2.87
N LEU A 200 -11.22 1.96 -3.26
CA LEU A 200 -9.99 1.69 -2.50
C LEU A 200 -10.05 2.21 -1.07
N SER A 201 -10.59 3.41 -0.84
CA SER A 201 -10.69 3.97 0.51
C SER A 201 -11.52 3.09 1.43
N ASP A 202 -12.67 2.60 0.96
CA ASP A 202 -13.55 1.73 1.73
C ASP A 202 -12.86 0.38 2.02
N LEU A 203 -12.19 -0.20 1.02
CA LEU A 203 -11.37 -1.41 1.20
C LEU A 203 -10.28 -1.20 2.25
N TRP A 204 -9.53 -0.10 2.19
CA TRP A 204 -8.43 0.15 3.12
C TRP A 204 -8.93 0.37 4.55
N PHE A 205 -10.01 1.13 4.73
CA PHE A 205 -10.62 1.32 6.05
C PHE A 205 -11.19 0.02 6.63
N SER A 206 -11.63 -0.92 5.80
CA SER A 206 -12.14 -2.21 6.26
C SER A 206 -11.09 -3.09 6.95
N GLN A 207 -9.81 -2.75 6.85
CA GLN A 207 -8.71 -3.45 7.52
C GLN A 207 -8.53 -3.02 8.98
N TYR A 208 -9.14 -1.91 9.39
CA TYR A 208 -9.16 -1.50 10.80
C TYR A 208 -10.30 -2.20 11.55
N ASP A 209 -10.11 -2.42 12.85
CA ASP A 209 -11.12 -3.07 13.69
C ASP A 209 -12.22 -2.07 14.14
N MET A 210 -12.54 -1.08 13.30
CA MET A 210 -13.58 -0.07 13.53
C MET A 210 -14.15 0.49 12.21
N PRO A 211 -15.36 1.05 12.21
CA PRO A 211 -15.92 1.74 11.05
C PRO A 211 -15.07 2.93 10.60
N ALA A 212 -15.06 3.25 9.30
CA ALA A 212 -14.31 4.38 8.74
C ALA A 212 -14.62 5.73 9.40
N SER A 213 -15.88 5.98 9.77
CA SER A 213 -16.29 7.19 10.50
C SER A 213 -15.67 7.28 11.88
N GLU A 214 -15.66 6.19 12.65
CA GLU A 214 -15.06 6.13 13.97
C GLU A 214 -13.54 6.28 13.91
N PHE A 215 -12.91 5.70 12.88
CA PHE A 215 -11.49 5.88 12.61
C PHE A 215 -11.15 7.36 12.35
N SER A 216 -11.92 8.03 11.48
CA SER A 216 -11.73 9.46 11.17
C SER A 216 -11.89 10.33 12.40
N GLU A 217 -12.94 10.13 13.20
CA GLU A 217 -13.15 10.84 14.45
C GLU A 217 -11.99 10.61 15.46
N THR A 218 -11.44 9.40 15.48
CA THR A 218 -10.30 9.06 16.34
C THR A 218 -9.04 9.79 15.89
N VAL A 219 -8.77 9.83 14.59
CA VAL A 219 -7.61 10.55 14.03
C VAL A 219 -7.73 12.05 14.28
N ASP A 220 -8.91 12.63 14.05
CA ASP A 220 -9.15 14.06 14.32
C ASP A 220 -8.93 14.41 15.79
N ARG A 221 -9.42 13.58 16.70
CA ARG A 221 -9.20 13.77 18.15
C ARG A 221 -7.72 13.68 18.51
N VAL A 222 -7.02 12.66 18.01
CA VAL A 222 -5.57 12.48 18.25
C VAL A 222 -4.77 13.68 17.69
N TYR A 223 -5.16 14.18 16.51
CA TYR A 223 -4.56 15.38 15.95
C TYR A 223 -4.74 16.61 16.87
N GLU A 224 -5.96 16.88 17.33
CA GLU A 224 -6.22 18.03 18.23
C GLU A 224 -5.48 17.88 19.57
N ASP A 225 -5.36 16.66 20.10
CA ASP A 225 -4.60 16.38 21.34
C ASP A 225 -3.09 16.65 21.17
N LEU A 226 -2.53 16.35 20.00
CA LEU A 226 -1.10 16.51 19.69
C LEU A 226 -0.75 17.90 19.13
N LYS A 227 -1.72 18.62 18.59
CA LYS A 227 -1.53 19.91 17.93
C LYS A 227 -0.74 20.93 18.74
N PRO A 228 -0.99 21.14 20.08
CA PRO A 228 -0.21 22.11 20.85
C PRO A 228 1.29 21.77 20.89
N LEU A 229 1.64 20.49 20.99
CA LEU A 229 3.04 20.03 20.94
C LEU A 229 3.65 20.28 19.57
N TYR A 230 2.92 19.94 18.51
CA TYR A 230 3.37 20.11 17.12
C TYR A 230 3.55 21.60 16.77
N GLU A 231 2.62 22.46 17.15
CA GLU A 231 2.71 23.91 16.95
C GLU A 231 3.89 24.52 17.73
N GLY A 232 4.15 24.06 18.96
CA GLY A 232 5.30 24.46 19.76
C GLY A 232 6.62 24.07 19.09
N LEU A 233 6.70 22.83 18.57
CA LEU A 233 7.85 22.37 17.80
C LEU A 233 8.08 23.18 16.54
N LEU A 234 7.03 23.41 15.73
CA LEU A 234 7.12 24.22 14.50
C LEU A 234 7.53 25.66 14.80
N CYS A 235 7.02 26.25 15.89
CA CYS A 235 7.39 27.61 16.31
C CYS A 235 8.89 27.70 16.63
N HIS A 236 9.42 26.74 17.40
CA HIS A 236 10.83 26.67 17.74
C HIS A 236 11.70 26.48 16.47
N VAL A 237 11.40 25.46 15.66
CA VAL A 237 12.16 25.18 14.44
C VAL A 237 12.15 26.36 13.49
N ARG A 238 11.01 27.04 13.32
CA ARG A 238 10.91 28.25 12.49
C ARG A 238 11.81 29.36 13.00
N ALA A 239 11.82 29.62 14.31
CA ALA A 239 12.63 30.66 14.89
C ALA A 239 14.13 30.41 14.66
N GLU A 240 14.59 29.18 14.88
CA GLU A 240 16.00 28.81 14.68
C GLU A 240 16.40 28.85 13.20
N LEU A 241 15.53 28.39 12.30
CA LEU A 241 15.77 28.49 10.86
C LEU A 241 15.69 29.93 10.35
N ASN A 242 14.82 30.78 10.92
CA ASN A 242 14.77 32.22 10.62
C ASN A 242 16.07 32.92 11.06
N ASP A 243 16.56 32.62 12.27
CA ASP A 243 17.85 33.13 12.75
C ASP A 243 19.02 32.77 11.83
N PHE A 244 18.97 31.59 11.20
CA PHE A 244 20.02 31.11 10.33
C PHE A 244 19.89 31.63 8.88
N TYR A 245 18.68 31.59 8.29
CA TYR A 245 18.43 31.90 6.88
C TYR A 245 17.91 33.32 6.66
N GLY A 246 17.36 33.98 7.67
CA GLY A 246 16.76 35.30 7.59
C GLY A 246 15.29 35.32 7.14
N ASP A 247 14.65 36.48 7.34
CA ASP A 247 13.21 36.70 7.11
C ASP A 247 12.79 36.50 5.63
N ASP A 248 13.69 36.76 4.68
CA ASP A 248 13.41 36.63 3.25
C ASP A 248 13.22 35.16 2.84
N ILE A 249 13.86 34.24 3.54
CA ILE A 249 13.82 32.79 3.26
C ILE A 249 12.85 32.06 4.19
N VAL A 250 12.94 32.34 5.49
CA VAL A 250 12.07 31.75 6.51
C VAL A 250 11.32 32.87 7.25
N PRO A 251 10.13 33.27 6.80
CA PRO A 251 9.33 34.28 7.47
C PRO A 251 8.97 33.89 8.91
N ASN A 252 8.85 34.89 9.79
CA ASN A 252 8.46 34.69 11.18
C ASN A 252 7.05 34.11 11.36
N GLU A 253 6.22 34.18 10.32
CA GLU A 253 4.85 33.63 10.30
C GLU A 253 4.64 32.79 9.05
N GLY A 254 3.64 31.88 9.09
CA GLY A 254 3.30 31.02 7.96
C GLY A 254 4.01 29.67 7.97
N SER A 255 4.13 29.04 6.84
CA SER A 255 4.76 27.73 6.68
C SER A 255 6.27 27.83 6.57
N ILE A 256 6.99 26.86 7.11
CA ILE A 256 8.42 26.69 6.88
C ILE A 256 8.60 26.13 5.45
N PRO A 257 9.50 26.68 4.63
CA PRO A 257 9.77 26.14 3.30
C PRO A 257 10.22 24.66 3.34
N ALA A 258 9.55 23.81 2.60
CA ALA A 258 9.73 22.36 2.68
C ALA A 258 11.17 21.89 2.33
N HIS A 259 11.86 22.60 1.43
CA HIS A 259 13.24 22.29 1.06
C HIS A 259 14.28 22.50 2.18
N LEU A 260 13.87 23.15 3.29
CA LEU A 260 14.70 23.37 4.48
C LEU A 260 14.42 22.36 5.60
N LEU A 261 13.46 21.44 5.41
CA LEU A 261 12.98 20.53 6.44
C LEU A 261 13.44 19.08 6.20
N GLY A 262 14.71 18.88 6.02
CA GLY A 262 15.30 17.57 6.01
C GLY A 262 15.27 16.88 4.67
N ASN A 263 14.61 15.75 4.55
CA ASN A 263 14.63 14.96 3.34
C ASN A 263 13.71 15.50 2.23
N MET A 264 13.71 14.81 1.08
CA MET A 264 12.93 15.19 -0.11
C MET A 264 11.43 15.36 0.15
N TRP A 265 10.88 14.77 1.23
CA TRP A 265 9.47 14.83 1.61
C TRP A 265 9.18 15.75 2.82
N ALA A 266 10.21 16.42 3.36
CA ALA A 266 10.11 17.29 4.54
C ALA A 266 9.55 16.57 5.79
N GLN A 267 9.82 15.29 5.94
CA GLN A 267 9.28 14.44 7.01
C GLN A 267 10.35 13.93 7.99
N SER A 268 11.63 14.09 7.66
CA SER A 268 12.76 13.61 8.46
C SER A 268 13.75 14.75 8.67
N TRP A 269 13.71 15.37 9.84
CA TRP A 269 14.40 16.64 10.13
C TRP A 269 15.77 16.48 10.78
N GLN A 270 16.33 15.29 10.73
CA GLN A 270 17.63 15.00 11.37
C GLN A 270 18.77 15.87 10.86
N ASN A 271 18.75 16.27 9.60
CA ASN A 271 19.81 17.08 9.01
C ASN A 271 19.78 18.56 9.49
N VAL A 272 18.67 19.04 10.05
CA VAL A 272 18.58 20.38 10.65
C VAL A 272 18.76 20.38 12.17
N TYR A 273 19.03 19.21 12.76
CA TYR A 273 19.13 19.06 14.21
C TYR A 273 20.21 19.99 14.82
N ASP A 274 21.34 20.15 14.19
CA ASP A 274 22.43 21.04 14.61
C ASP A 274 22.07 22.53 14.54
N LEU A 275 21.10 22.91 13.71
CA LEU A 275 20.59 24.29 13.63
C LEU A 275 19.54 24.57 14.72
N VAL A 276 18.73 23.58 15.07
CA VAL A 276 17.58 23.75 15.99
C VAL A 276 17.88 23.33 17.43
N TYR A 277 18.92 22.54 17.66
CA TYR A 277 19.36 22.09 18.97
C TYR A 277 20.53 22.93 19.48
N LYS A 278 20.29 23.69 20.56
CA LYS A 278 21.35 24.39 21.27
C LYS A 278 21.57 23.70 22.63
N GLU A 279 22.79 23.22 22.87
CA GLU A 279 23.17 22.45 24.08
C GLU A 279 22.80 23.16 25.40
N GLU A 280 22.75 24.49 25.38
CA GLU A 280 22.37 25.34 26.51
C GLU A 280 20.86 25.33 26.83
N SER A 281 20.02 24.92 25.87
CA SER A 281 18.56 24.96 25.97
C SER A 281 17.93 23.68 26.54
N VAL A 282 18.69 22.61 26.67
CA VAL A 282 18.18 21.32 27.13
C VAL A 282 18.45 21.15 28.62
N GLY A 283 17.39 20.94 29.38
CA GLY A 283 17.48 20.51 30.77
C GLY A 283 18.35 19.27 30.92
N LYS A 284 18.79 18.98 32.13
CA LYS A 284 19.68 17.85 32.43
C LYS A 284 19.23 16.58 31.70
N PRO A 285 20.18 15.81 31.10
CA PRO A 285 19.87 14.52 30.49
C PRO A 285 19.06 13.66 31.45
N ILE A 286 18.00 13.04 30.95
CA ILE A 286 17.28 12.03 31.71
C ILE A 286 18.19 10.80 31.76
N ASN A 287 18.79 10.54 32.94
CA ASN A 287 19.59 9.35 33.19
C ASN A 287 18.71 8.13 33.40
#